data_1b401bc18bbe4b9651cde49d135e0a19
#
_entry.id   1b401bc18bbe4b9651cde49d135e0a19
#
_cell.length_a   1.000
_cell.length_b   1.000
_cell.length_c   1.000
_cell.angle_alpha   90.00
_cell.angle_beta   90.00
_cell.angle_gamma   90.00
#
_symmetry.space_group_name_H-M   'P 1'
#
loop_
_entity.id
_entity.type
_entity.pdbx_description
1 polymer ?
#
loop_
_entity_poly.entity_id
_entity_poly.type
_entity_poly.pdbx_seq_one_letter_code
_entity_poly.pdbx_strand_id
1 'polypeptide(L)'
;MPRAKKSLGQNFLVDSAVIRQLINHVNPDSNDDFLEIGPGKGAITKELLSKSQSIHAVEMDNDLSKGLMTLDSFGNFHLHNENILSFDPSKICKDKIRVIGNLPYNISTPIMFWSFKYLEFFSDMHFMFQKEFGERLIAKNDNKNFGRISVITQYLTRPKFCFSIEPESFSPRPRVESVFIRFEAIENRSINDAI
;
A
#
# COMPACT_ATOMS: atom_id res chain seq x y z
N MET A 1 5.05 -15.67 -17.59
CA MET A 1 4.67 -14.73 -16.53
C MET A 1 3.30 -15.10 -15.96
N PRO A 2 3.08 -15.08 -14.66
CA PRO A 2 1.80 -15.40 -14.05
C PRO A 2 0.69 -14.48 -14.59
N ARG A 3 -0.49 -15.05 -14.84
CA ARG A 3 -1.68 -14.29 -15.24
C ARG A 3 -2.37 -13.69 -14.00
N ALA A 4 -3.00 -12.54 -14.16
CA ALA A 4 -3.78 -11.93 -13.10
C ALA A 4 -4.97 -12.83 -12.70
N LYS A 5 -5.13 -13.07 -11.41
CA LYS A 5 -6.24 -13.83 -10.83
C LYS A 5 -7.38 -12.88 -10.48
N LYS A 6 -8.51 -12.97 -11.19
CA LYS A 6 -9.70 -12.12 -10.93
C LYS A 6 -10.23 -12.27 -9.50
N SER A 7 -10.15 -13.47 -8.94
CA SER A 7 -10.56 -13.75 -7.55
C SER A 7 -9.74 -12.97 -6.51
N LEU A 8 -8.52 -12.57 -6.85
CA LEU A 8 -7.64 -11.78 -6.00
C LEU A 8 -7.67 -10.28 -6.32
N GLY A 9 -8.51 -9.84 -7.26
CA GLY A 9 -8.63 -8.43 -7.64
C GLY A 9 -7.35 -7.81 -8.21
N GLN A 10 -6.48 -8.61 -8.84
CA GLN A 10 -5.16 -8.19 -9.29
C GLN A 10 -5.22 -7.26 -10.51
N ASN A 11 -4.69 -6.04 -10.37
CA ASN A 11 -4.39 -5.10 -11.44
C ASN A 11 -2.94 -4.62 -11.24
N PHE A 12 -2.02 -5.13 -12.08
CA PHE A 12 -0.60 -4.81 -11.95
C PHE A 12 -0.28 -3.46 -12.57
N LEU A 13 0.38 -2.60 -11.84
CA LEU A 13 0.92 -1.33 -12.36
C LEU A 13 2.03 -1.66 -13.37
N VAL A 14 1.93 -1.11 -14.59
CA VAL A 14 2.87 -1.38 -15.70
C VAL A 14 3.44 -0.10 -16.31
N ASP A 15 2.85 1.05 -16.03
CA ASP A 15 3.30 2.34 -16.54
C ASP A 15 4.51 2.84 -15.77
N SER A 16 5.66 2.88 -16.44
CA SER A 16 6.92 3.31 -15.83
C SER A 16 6.95 4.79 -15.44
N ALA A 17 6.17 5.65 -16.10
CA ALA A 17 6.08 7.07 -15.73
C ALA A 17 5.31 7.23 -14.41
N VAL A 18 4.21 6.51 -14.26
CA VAL A 18 3.42 6.47 -13.02
C VAL A 18 4.23 5.86 -11.87
N ILE A 19 4.99 4.77 -12.12
CA ILE A 19 5.87 4.18 -11.10
C ILE A 19 6.90 5.21 -10.63
N ARG A 20 7.58 5.91 -11.54
CA ARG A 20 8.54 6.97 -11.17
C ARG A 20 7.87 8.10 -10.39
N GLN A 21 6.68 8.54 -10.81
CA GLN A 21 5.92 9.57 -10.10
C GLN A 21 5.57 9.13 -8.68
N LEU A 22 5.15 7.89 -8.50
CA LEU A 22 4.85 7.28 -7.21
C LEU A 22 6.09 7.30 -6.31
N ILE A 23 7.23 6.81 -6.79
CA ILE A 23 8.49 6.79 -6.04
C ILE A 23 8.93 8.22 -5.65
N ASN A 24 8.75 9.20 -6.52
CA ASN A 24 9.05 10.60 -6.19
C ASN A 24 8.16 11.14 -5.06
N HIS A 25 6.88 10.75 -5.00
CA HIS A 25 5.99 11.12 -3.89
C HIS A 25 6.32 10.40 -2.57
N VAL A 26 6.75 9.13 -2.67
CA VAL A 26 7.22 8.35 -1.52
C VAL A 26 8.53 8.92 -1.00
N ASN A 27 9.40 9.37 -1.90
CA ASN A 27 10.74 9.91 -1.60
C ASN A 27 11.52 9.00 -0.64
N PRO A 28 11.87 7.76 -1.05
CA PRO A 28 12.59 6.82 -0.21
C PRO A 28 13.99 7.29 0.12
N ASP A 29 14.43 7.02 1.35
CA ASP A 29 15.80 7.22 1.83
C ASP A 29 16.50 5.87 2.05
N SER A 30 17.83 5.85 1.95
CA SER A 30 18.65 4.66 2.14
C SER A 30 18.54 4.02 3.55
N ASN A 31 18.01 4.74 4.53
CA ASN A 31 17.76 4.26 5.89
C ASN A 31 16.31 3.83 6.11
N ASP A 32 15.45 3.96 5.10
CA ASP A 32 14.05 3.56 5.21
C ASP A 32 13.89 2.04 5.15
N ASP A 33 13.12 1.50 6.08
CA ASP A 33 12.56 0.15 6.00
C ASP A 33 11.13 0.21 5.44
N PHE A 34 10.83 -0.63 4.45
CA PHE A 34 9.52 -0.69 3.80
C PHE A 34 8.79 -2.00 4.06
N LEU A 35 7.47 -1.90 4.25
CA LEU A 35 6.53 -3.00 4.13
C LEU A 35 5.69 -2.79 2.87
N GLU A 36 5.91 -3.62 1.84
CA GLU A 36 5.12 -3.59 0.61
C GLU A 36 3.97 -4.60 0.68
N ILE A 37 2.75 -4.12 0.54
CA ILE A 37 1.53 -4.95 0.54
C ILE A 37 1.17 -5.31 -0.90
N GLY A 38 1.21 -6.60 -1.24
CA GLY A 38 0.87 -7.09 -2.56
C GLY A 38 1.82 -6.58 -3.65
N PRO A 39 3.12 -6.93 -3.60
CA PRO A 39 4.11 -6.48 -4.59
C PRO A 39 3.78 -6.90 -6.02
N GLY A 40 2.95 -7.93 -6.18
CA GLY A 40 2.52 -8.42 -7.48
C GLY A 40 3.68 -8.89 -8.35
N LYS A 41 3.96 -8.17 -9.43
CA LYS A 41 5.12 -8.45 -10.32
C LYS A 41 6.40 -7.70 -9.91
N GLY A 42 6.40 -7.04 -8.76
CA GLY A 42 7.54 -6.30 -8.23
C GLY A 42 7.80 -4.97 -8.93
N ALA A 43 6.77 -4.30 -9.43
CA ALA A 43 6.94 -3.03 -10.14
C ALA A 43 7.46 -1.91 -9.22
N ILE A 44 6.90 -1.80 -8.02
CA ILE A 44 7.33 -0.86 -6.98
C ILE A 44 8.56 -1.40 -6.27
N THR A 45 8.57 -2.69 -5.92
CA THR A 45 9.69 -3.39 -5.26
C THR A 45 11.03 -3.08 -5.93
N LYS A 46 11.11 -3.22 -7.26
CA LYS A 46 12.34 -2.99 -8.04
C LYS A 46 12.91 -1.59 -7.89
N GLU A 47 12.03 -0.60 -7.80
CA GLU A 47 12.44 0.80 -7.63
C GLU A 47 12.89 1.10 -6.20
N LEU A 48 12.37 0.39 -5.21
CA LEU A 48 12.73 0.57 -3.81
C LEU A 48 14.03 -0.15 -3.43
N LEU A 49 14.33 -1.31 -4.05
CA LEU A 49 15.47 -2.16 -3.69
C LEU A 49 16.81 -1.43 -3.60
N SER A 50 17.04 -0.46 -4.50
CA SER A 50 18.29 0.33 -4.54
C SER A 50 18.22 1.64 -3.75
N LYS A 51 17.09 1.93 -3.10
CA LYS A 51 16.80 3.23 -2.47
C LYS A 51 16.43 3.13 -1.00
N SER A 52 16.37 1.92 -0.44
CA SER A 52 15.93 1.67 0.93
C SER A 52 16.88 0.71 1.65
N GLN A 53 16.84 0.71 2.97
CA GLN A 53 17.61 -0.18 3.82
C GLN A 53 17.13 -1.62 3.68
N SER A 54 15.81 -1.83 3.83
CA SER A 54 15.20 -3.15 3.66
C SER A 54 13.78 -3.05 3.09
N ILE A 55 13.32 -4.14 2.46
CA ILE A 55 11.95 -4.30 1.98
C ILE A 55 11.40 -5.63 2.49
N HIS A 56 10.37 -5.55 3.30
CA HIS A 56 9.51 -6.69 3.63
C HIS A 56 8.29 -6.65 2.71
N ALA A 57 8.09 -7.68 1.89
CA ALA A 57 6.97 -7.77 0.97
C ALA A 57 6.03 -8.90 1.36
N VAL A 58 4.72 -8.62 1.49
CA VAL A 58 3.70 -9.61 1.82
C VAL A 58 2.86 -9.91 0.58
N GLU A 59 2.98 -11.14 0.06
CA GLU A 59 2.27 -11.61 -1.14
C GLU A 59 1.60 -12.95 -0.88
N MET A 60 0.28 -13.02 -1.07
CA MET A 60 -0.45 -14.27 -0.84
C MET A 60 -0.49 -15.20 -2.06
N ASP A 61 -0.19 -14.70 -3.26
CA ASP A 61 -0.16 -15.50 -4.48
C ASP A 61 1.16 -16.23 -4.64
N ASN A 62 1.15 -17.55 -4.45
CA ASN A 62 2.33 -18.41 -4.56
C ASN A 62 3.04 -18.32 -5.92
N ASP A 63 2.31 -18.07 -7.01
CA ASP A 63 2.90 -17.99 -8.34
C ASP A 63 3.68 -16.68 -8.54
N LEU A 64 3.18 -15.59 -7.93
CA LEU A 64 3.87 -14.30 -7.91
C LEU A 64 5.08 -14.34 -6.98
N SER A 65 4.93 -14.94 -5.79
CA SER A 65 6.00 -15.08 -4.80
C SER A 65 7.25 -15.74 -5.38
N LYS A 66 7.09 -16.81 -6.18
CA LYS A 66 8.23 -17.46 -6.87
C LYS A 66 9.00 -16.52 -7.79
N GLY A 67 8.28 -15.63 -8.49
CA GLY A 67 8.92 -14.64 -9.37
C GLY A 67 9.63 -13.54 -8.59
N LEU A 68 9.08 -13.13 -7.44
CA LEU A 68 9.66 -12.09 -6.58
C LEU A 68 10.96 -12.52 -5.93
N MET A 69 11.12 -13.78 -5.56
CA MET A 69 12.36 -14.31 -4.99
C MET A 69 13.59 -14.08 -5.87
N THR A 70 13.40 -13.89 -7.18
CA THR A 70 14.52 -13.60 -8.11
C THR A 70 14.93 -12.13 -8.15
N LEU A 71 14.23 -11.25 -7.43
CA LEU A 71 14.51 -9.81 -7.42
C LEU A 71 15.58 -9.39 -6.42
N ASP A 72 15.88 -10.24 -5.45
CA ASP A 72 16.84 -9.92 -4.40
C ASP A 72 18.27 -9.89 -4.93
N SER A 73 18.68 -8.72 -5.45
CA SER A 73 20.04 -8.47 -5.94
C SER A 73 20.93 -7.80 -4.90
N PHE A 74 20.37 -7.31 -3.79
CA PHE A 74 21.07 -6.48 -2.79
C PHE A 74 21.10 -7.16 -1.40
N GLY A 75 20.44 -8.29 -1.20
CA GLY A 75 20.35 -8.98 0.10
C GLY A 75 19.48 -8.25 1.13
N ASN A 76 18.62 -7.32 0.67
CA ASN A 76 17.75 -6.50 1.52
C ASN A 76 16.25 -6.73 1.26
N PHE A 77 15.89 -7.82 0.55
CA PHE A 77 14.51 -8.18 0.24
C PHE A 77 14.04 -9.40 1.03
N HIS A 78 12.96 -9.22 1.77
CA HIS A 78 12.35 -10.26 2.63
C HIS A 78 10.92 -10.52 2.17
N LEU A 79 10.69 -11.68 1.54
CA LEU A 79 9.36 -12.06 1.06
C LEU A 79 8.62 -12.91 2.08
N HIS A 80 7.40 -12.49 2.43
CA HIS A 80 6.45 -13.20 3.27
C HIS A 80 5.29 -13.70 2.40
N ASN A 81 5.22 -15.03 2.20
CA ASN A 81 4.14 -15.61 1.39
C ASN A 81 2.94 -15.96 2.26
N GLU A 82 2.15 -14.94 2.58
CA GLU A 82 0.98 -15.04 3.45
C GLU A 82 -0.05 -13.95 3.18
N ASN A 83 -1.19 -14.02 3.86
CA ASN A 83 -2.23 -13.00 3.75
C ASN A 83 -1.88 -11.81 4.66
N ILE A 84 -1.89 -10.60 4.09
CA ILE A 84 -1.61 -9.37 4.84
C ILE A 84 -2.54 -9.20 6.06
N LEU A 85 -3.80 -9.63 5.98
CA LEU A 85 -4.75 -9.49 7.08
C LEU A 85 -4.41 -10.34 8.31
N SER A 86 -3.55 -11.37 8.15
CA SER A 86 -3.00 -12.19 9.24
C SER A 86 -1.55 -11.86 9.56
N PHE A 87 -0.89 -11.02 8.77
CA PHE A 87 0.49 -10.62 8.99
C PHE A 87 0.62 -9.71 10.22
N ASP A 88 1.60 -9.99 11.05
CA ASP A 88 1.90 -9.20 12.24
C ASP A 88 3.19 -8.40 12.02
N PRO A 89 3.12 -7.08 11.73
CA PRO A 89 4.29 -6.27 11.46
C PRO A 89 5.21 -6.07 12.67
N SER A 90 4.72 -6.30 13.89
CA SER A 90 5.56 -6.21 15.10
C SER A 90 6.74 -7.17 15.07
N LYS A 91 6.65 -8.27 14.30
CA LYS A 91 7.71 -9.27 14.15
C LYS A 91 8.89 -8.81 13.31
N ILE A 92 8.72 -7.76 12.51
CA ILE A 92 9.73 -7.25 11.59
C ILE A 92 10.21 -5.83 11.96
N CYS A 93 9.38 -5.07 12.67
CA CYS A 93 9.70 -3.70 13.05
C CYS A 93 10.63 -3.65 14.26
N LYS A 94 11.84 -3.09 14.09
CA LYS A 94 12.69 -2.64 15.19
C LYS A 94 12.35 -1.17 15.54
N ASP A 95 12.11 -0.39 14.51
CA ASP A 95 11.66 1.00 14.53
C ASP A 95 10.42 1.14 13.66
N LYS A 96 9.92 2.37 13.46
CA LYS A 96 8.78 2.60 12.58
C LYS A 96 9.15 2.35 11.12
N ILE A 97 8.32 1.54 10.45
CA ILE A 97 8.47 1.15 9.05
C ILE A 97 7.52 1.98 8.16
N ARG A 98 7.90 2.20 6.91
CA ARG A 98 7.05 2.83 5.90
C ARG A 98 6.25 1.78 5.14
N VAL A 99 4.97 2.03 4.93
CA VAL A 99 4.09 1.06 4.24
C VAL A 99 3.73 1.55 2.86
N ILE A 100 3.75 0.66 1.88
CA ILE A 100 3.37 0.97 0.51
C ILE A 100 2.57 -0.18 -0.11
N GLY A 101 1.64 0.12 -1.03
CA GLY A 101 0.94 -0.94 -1.75
C GLY A 101 0.01 -0.46 -2.85
N ASN A 102 -0.03 -1.23 -3.93
CA ASN A 102 -1.10 -1.19 -4.92
C ASN A 102 -2.18 -2.18 -4.48
N LEU A 103 -3.11 -1.72 -3.64
CA LEU A 103 -4.01 -2.61 -2.91
C LEU A 103 -5.07 -3.26 -3.82
N PRO A 104 -5.36 -4.56 -3.62
CA PRO A 104 -6.51 -5.20 -4.25
C PRO A 104 -7.81 -4.49 -3.85
N TYR A 105 -8.60 -4.05 -4.84
CA TYR A 105 -9.75 -3.18 -4.59
C TYR A 105 -10.84 -3.82 -3.72
N ASN A 106 -11.01 -5.14 -3.83
CA ASN A 106 -12.02 -5.91 -3.09
C ASN A 106 -11.74 -6.04 -1.59
N ILE A 107 -10.51 -5.77 -1.16
CA ILE A 107 -10.10 -5.86 0.25
C ILE A 107 -9.48 -4.56 0.79
N SER A 108 -9.69 -3.42 0.10
CA SER A 108 -9.17 -2.12 0.53
C SER A 108 -9.64 -1.73 1.94
N THR A 109 -10.93 -1.93 2.25
CA THR A 109 -11.46 -1.65 3.60
C THR A 109 -10.83 -2.53 4.68
N PRO A 110 -10.78 -3.88 4.57
CA PRO A 110 -10.07 -4.73 5.51
C PRO A 110 -8.60 -4.33 5.71
N ILE A 111 -7.88 -3.99 4.63
CA ILE A 111 -6.47 -3.57 4.73
C ILE A 111 -6.34 -2.25 5.50
N MET A 112 -7.24 -1.28 5.27
CA MET A 112 -7.22 -0.03 6.05
C MET A 112 -7.41 -0.30 7.54
N PHE A 113 -8.37 -1.17 7.93
CA PHE A 113 -8.56 -1.51 9.35
C PHE A 113 -7.37 -2.29 9.94
N TRP A 114 -6.76 -3.18 9.15
CA TRP A 114 -5.52 -3.83 9.52
C TRP A 114 -4.41 -2.79 9.74
N SER A 115 -4.26 -1.83 8.84
CA SER A 115 -3.26 -0.75 8.94
C SER A 115 -3.50 0.11 10.20
N PHE A 116 -4.75 0.41 10.52
CA PHE A 116 -5.10 1.19 11.73
C PHE A 116 -4.79 0.43 13.02
N LYS A 117 -4.97 -0.90 13.02
CA LYS A 117 -4.62 -1.75 14.16
C LYS A 117 -3.13 -1.70 14.50
N TYR A 118 -2.28 -1.58 13.48
CA TYR A 118 -0.83 -1.59 13.60
C TYR A 118 -0.18 -0.22 13.36
N LEU A 119 -0.97 0.86 13.46
CA LEU A 119 -0.54 2.20 13.10
C LEU A 119 0.68 2.69 13.90
N GLU A 120 0.86 2.23 15.12
CA GLU A 120 2.00 2.56 15.98
C GLU A 120 3.35 2.12 15.40
N PHE A 121 3.36 1.07 14.56
CA PHE A 121 4.57 0.58 13.90
C PHE A 121 4.89 1.31 12.60
N PHE A 122 4.01 2.22 12.12
CA PHE A 122 4.15 2.85 10.83
C PHE A 122 4.52 4.33 10.95
N SER A 123 5.53 4.76 10.18
CA SER A 123 5.88 6.18 10.05
C SER A 123 4.96 6.89 9.07
N ASP A 124 4.72 6.29 7.91
CA ASP A 124 3.72 6.69 6.94
C ASP A 124 3.24 5.49 6.11
N MET A 125 2.11 5.68 5.42
CA MET A 125 1.54 4.67 4.54
C MET A 125 1.18 5.32 3.21
N HIS A 126 1.45 4.62 2.11
CA HIS A 126 1.20 5.09 0.76
C HIS A 126 0.43 4.03 -0.02
N PHE A 127 -0.83 4.29 -0.31
CA PHE A 127 -1.69 3.28 -0.95
C PHE A 127 -2.35 3.77 -2.22
N MET A 128 -2.50 2.85 -3.18
CA MET A 128 -3.39 3.02 -4.31
C MET A 128 -4.74 2.39 -4.03
N PHE A 129 -5.82 3.11 -4.37
CA PHE A 129 -7.21 2.69 -4.25
C PHE A 129 -7.98 2.98 -5.52
N GLN A 130 -9.16 2.36 -5.70
CA GLN A 130 -10.15 2.89 -6.61
C GLN A 130 -10.53 4.32 -6.21
N LYS A 131 -10.74 5.19 -7.19
CA LYS A 131 -11.01 6.62 -6.99
C LYS A 131 -12.14 6.87 -5.98
N GLU A 132 -13.29 6.20 -6.14
CA GLU A 132 -14.42 6.36 -5.24
C GLU A 132 -14.07 6.04 -3.78
N PHE A 133 -13.34 4.93 -3.56
CA PHE A 133 -12.93 4.57 -2.20
C PHE A 133 -11.91 5.56 -1.62
N GLY A 134 -10.93 5.97 -2.41
CA GLY A 134 -9.95 6.97 -1.99
C GLY A 134 -10.59 8.32 -1.68
N GLU A 135 -11.53 8.78 -2.50
CA GLU A 135 -12.30 10.01 -2.25
C GLU A 135 -13.08 9.95 -0.92
N ARG A 136 -13.61 8.77 -0.56
CA ARG A 136 -14.27 8.58 0.75
C ARG A 136 -13.30 8.72 1.91
N LEU A 137 -12.07 8.24 1.80
CA LEU A 137 -11.06 8.35 2.88
C LEU A 137 -10.70 9.80 3.20
N ILE A 138 -10.66 10.67 2.16
CA ILE A 138 -10.27 12.09 2.27
C ILE A 138 -11.45 13.07 2.26
N ALA A 139 -12.68 12.57 2.20
CA ALA A 139 -13.89 13.40 2.12
C ALA A 139 -13.99 14.33 3.34
N LYS A 140 -14.38 15.58 3.13
CA LYS A 140 -14.71 16.55 4.19
C LYS A 140 -16.15 16.36 4.67
N ASN A 141 -16.48 16.87 5.84
CA ASN A 141 -17.77 16.71 6.51
C ASN A 141 -18.98 17.26 5.73
N ASP A 142 -18.75 18.15 4.78
CA ASP A 142 -19.77 18.73 3.88
C ASP A 142 -19.94 17.93 2.58
N ASN A 143 -19.18 16.87 2.37
CA ASN A 143 -19.21 16.06 1.16
C ASN A 143 -20.11 14.82 1.35
N LYS A 144 -20.94 14.50 0.34
CA LYS A 144 -21.80 13.29 0.32
C LYS A 144 -21.03 11.97 0.49
N ASN A 145 -19.74 11.95 0.17
CA ASN A 145 -18.87 10.80 0.30
C ASN A 145 -18.34 10.64 1.76
N PHE A 146 -18.60 11.61 2.64
CA PHE A 146 -18.17 11.56 4.03
C PHE A 146 -18.97 10.50 4.80
N GLY A 147 -18.29 9.61 5.49
CA GLY A 147 -18.90 8.53 6.22
C GLY A 147 -17.97 7.96 7.29
N ARG A 148 -18.36 6.83 7.87
CA ARG A 148 -17.60 6.20 8.97
C ARG A 148 -16.12 6.02 8.66
N ILE A 149 -15.78 5.55 7.46
CA ILE A 149 -14.37 5.34 7.08
C ILE A 149 -13.62 6.67 6.98
N SER A 150 -14.28 7.76 6.54
CA SER A 150 -13.68 9.10 6.50
C SER A 150 -13.33 9.57 7.91
N VAL A 151 -14.28 9.42 8.85
CA VAL A 151 -14.11 9.82 10.27
C VAL A 151 -12.94 9.08 10.90
N ILE A 152 -12.94 7.73 10.82
CA ILE A 152 -11.89 6.90 11.42
C ILE A 152 -10.53 7.22 10.80
N THR A 153 -10.45 7.30 9.47
CA THR A 153 -9.21 7.60 8.75
C THR A 153 -8.63 8.95 9.20
N GLN A 154 -9.46 10.01 9.24
CA GLN A 154 -9.03 11.37 9.59
C GLN A 154 -8.85 11.57 11.09
N TYR A 155 -9.48 10.74 11.91
CA TYR A 155 -9.18 10.69 13.34
C TYR A 155 -7.80 10.10 13.61
N LEU A 156 -7.43 9.02 12.94
CA LEU A 156 -6.20 8.27 13.18
C LEU A 156 -5.00 8.79 12.38
N THR A 157 -5.25 9.39 11.20
CA THR A 157 -4.20 9.79 10.25
C THR A 157 -4.47 11.16 9.65
N ARG A 158 -3.45 11.71 8.97
CA ARG A 158 -3.56 12.86 8.08
C ARG A 158 -3.49 12.36 6.63
N PRO A 159 -4.64 12.04 6.00
CA PRO A 159 -4.65 11.59 4.62
C PRO A 159 -4.36 12.76 3.67
N LYS A 160 -3.45 12.54 2.71
CA LYS A 160 -3.09 13.52 1.69
C LYS A 160 -3.22 12.89 0.31
N PHE A 161 -4.09 13.45 -0.53
CA PHE A 161 -4.16 13.09 -1.93
C PHE A 161 -2.84 13.44 -2.62
N CYS A 162 -2.27 12.52 -3.38
CA CYS A 162 -1.05 12.73 -4.15
C CYS A 162 -1.39 12.99 -5.63
N PHE A 163 -1.96 11.98 -6.32
CA PHE A 163 -2.36 12.10 -7.73
C PHE A 163 -3.35 11.00 -8.13
N SER A 164 -4.02 11.20 -9.29
CA SER A 164 -4.87 10.20 -9.93
C SER A 164 -4.06 9.36 -10.92
N ILE A 165 -4.50 8.12 -11.14
CA ILE A 165 -3.86 7.16 -12.04
C ILE A 165 -4.90 6.60 -12.99
N GLU A 166 -4.66 6.77 -14.29
CA GLU A 166 -5.54 6.30 -15.33
C GLU A 166 -5.54 4.76 -15.43
N PRO A 167 -6.68 4.17 -15.83
CA PRO A 167 -6.80 2.71 -15.94
C PRO A 167 -5.80 2.07 -16.88
N GLU A 168 -5.32 2.80 -17.89
CA GLU A 168 -4.33 2.37 -18.88
C GLU A 168 -2.98 2.03 -18.27
N SER A 169 -2.68 2.58 -17.09
CA SER A 169 -1.43 2.33 -16.36
C SER A 169 -1.36 0.91 -15.76
N PHE A 170 -2.45 0.13 -15.85
CA PHE A 170 -2.55 -1.20 -15.25
C PHE A 170 -2.78 -2.31 -16.28
N SER A 171 -2.33 -3.54 -15.94
CA SER A 171 -2.61 -4.75 -16.70
C SER A 171 -2.98 -5.92 -15.75
N PRO A 172 -4.22 -6.46 -15.84
CA PRO A 172 -5.33 -6.01 -16.67
C PRO A 172 -5.81 -4.61 -16.29
N ARG A 173 -6.40 -3.92 -17.27
CA ARG A 173 -6.96 -2.58 -17.08
C ARG A 173 -8.19 -2.63 -16.15
N PRO A 174 -8.22 -1.87 -15.05
CA PRO A 174 -9.42 -1.72 -14.21
C PRO A 174 -10.51 -0.92 -14.95
N ARG A 175 -11.74 -0.97 -14.43
CA ARG A 175 -12.88 -0.24 -15.02
C ARG A 175 -12.94 1.23 -14.62
N VAL A 176 -12.21 1.62 -13.59
CA VAL A 176 -12.26 2.94 -12.97
C VAL A 176 -10.85 3.45 -12.70
N GLU A 177 -10.71 4.77 -12.60
CA GLU A 177 -9.48 5.42 -12.17
C GLU A 177 -9.08 4.98 -10.76
N SER A 178 -7.79 5.12 -10.50
CA SER A 178 -7.21 4.92 -9.16
C SER A 178 -6.67 6.23 -8.63
N VAL A 179 -6.46 6.30 -7.33
CA VAL A 179 -5.84 7.42 -6.64
C VAL A 179 -4.74 6.94 -5.73
N PHE A 180 -3.67 7.71 -5.65
CA PHE A 180 -2.57 7.48 -4.73
C PHE A 180 -2.66 8.45 -3.55
N ILE A 181 -2.68 7.91 -2.33
CA ILE A 181 -2.91 8.67 -1.10
C ILE A 181 -1.84 8.32 -0.08
N ARG A 182 -1.25 9.35 0.55
CA ARG A 182 -0.36 9.23 1.69
C ARG A 182 -1.14 9.42 2.98
N PHE A 183 -0.79 8.64 4.02
CA PHE A 183 -1.34 8.72 5.36
C PHE A 183 -0.19 8.85 6.36
N GLU A 184 -0.23 9.89 7.17
CA GLU A 184 0.68 10.06 8.32
C GLU A 184 -0.09 9.77 9.60
N ALA A 185 0.46 8.95 10.49
CA ALA A 185 -0.15 8.67 11.78
C ALA A 185 -0.26 9.94 12.62
N ILE A 186 -1.38 10.13 13.32
CA ILE A 186 -1.51 11.14 14.36
C ILE A 186 -1.09 10.51 15.68
N GLU A 187 -0.08 11.07 16.31
CA GLU A 187 0.46 10.56 17.57
C GLU A 187 -0.62 10.50 18.67
N ASN A 188 -0.47 9.52 19.57
CA ASN A 188 -1.35 9.30 20.71
C ASN A 188 -2.83 9.03 20.35
N ARG A 189 -3.08 8.47 19.16
CA ARG A 189 -4.41 8.01 18.74
C ARG A 189 -4.37 6.55 18.36
N SER A 190 -5.34 5.80 18.82
CA SER A 190 -5.51 4.38 18.49
C SER A 190 -6.89 4.09 17.93
N ILE A 191 -7.03 2.96 17.24
CA ILE A 191 -8.33 2.52 16.74
C ILE A 191 -9.29 2.18 17.89
N ASN A 192 -8.78 1.75 19.04
CA ASN A 192 -9.58 1.44 20.21
C ASN A 192 -10.28 2.68 20.78
N ASP A 193 -9.74 3.89 20.56
CA ASP A 193 -10.34 5.15 20.98
C ASP A 193 -11.37 5.66 19.97
N ALA A 194 -11.44 5.07 18.76
CA ALA A 194 -12.29 5.51 17.66
C ALA A 194 -13.57 4.67 17.47
N ILE A 195 -13.70 3.56 18.21
CA ILE A 195 -14.82 2.62 18.18
C ILE A 195 -15.54 2.63 19.53
#